data_13252e06eda125b2c54849eba3b4ec3e
#
_entry.id   13252e06eda125b2c54849eba3b4ec3e
#
_cell.length_a   1.000
_cell.length_b   1.000
_cell.length_c   1.000
_cell.angle_alpha   90.00
_cell.angle_beta   90.00
_cell.angle_gamma   90.00
#
_symmetry.space_group_name_H-M   'P 1'
#
loop_
_entity.id
_entity.type
_entity.pdbx_description
1 polymer ?
#
loop_
_entity_poly.entity_id
_entity_poly.type
_entity_poly.pdbx_seq_one_letter_code
_entity_poly.pdbx_strand_id
1 'polypeptide(L)'
;MTKDLAAFAKEKGVKYFMISYTDLFGGQRAKLVPTQAIADMQDEGAGFAGFATWLDFTPAHPDMLAVPDPNSVIQLPWKSEVAWVAANCVMEGKYVAQAPRNVLRRLIDQAAADGMHVKTGIEAEF
;
A
#
# COMPACT_ATOMS: atom_id res chain seq x y z
N MET A 1 17.71 -4.99 2.14
CA MET A 1 17.22 -4.45 3.43
C MET A 1 15.90 -3.74 3.19
N THR A 2 14.86 -4.06 3.94
CA THR A 2 13.58 -3.35 3.90
C THR A 2 13.79 -1.94 4.44
N LYS A 3 13.28 -0.92 3.77
CA LYS A 3 13.36 0.46 4.26
C LYS A 3 12.57 0.60 5.56
N ASP A 4 13.07 1.42 6.48
CA ASP A 4 12.36 1.83 7.69
C ASP A 4 11.69 3.18 7.42
N LEU A 5 10.36 3.22 7.47
CA LEU A 5 9.59 4.42 7.18
C LEU A 5 9.80 5.52 8.23
N ALA A 6 10.02 5.17 9.49
CA ALA A 6 10.30 6.15 10.54
C ALA A 6 11.68 6.81 10.33
N ALA A 7 12.69 6.01 9.97
CA ALA A 7 14.01 6.51 9.61
C ALA A 7 13.95 7.39 8.35
N PHE A 8 13.20 6.98 7.35
CA PHE A 8 12.96 7.77 6.13
C PHE A 8 12.32 9.12 6.45
N ALA A 9 11.29 9.12 7.32
CA ALA A 9 10.62 10.35 7.72
C ALA A 9 11.57 11.33 8.42
N LYS A 10 12.40 10.83 9.32
CA LYS A 10 13.39 11.63 10.03
C LYS A 10 14.42 12.24 9.08
N GLU A 11 14.92 11.46 8.13
CA GLU A 11 15.90 11.91 7.13
C GLU A 11 15.32 12.98 6.21
N LYS A 12 14.08 12.78 5.74
CA LYS A 12 13.45 13.61 4.71
C LYS A 12 12.54 14.73 5.27
N GLY A 13 12.35 14.82 6.58
CA GLY A 13 11.44 15.79 7.18
C GLY A 13 9.96 15.54 6.90
N VAL A 14 9.59 14.28 6.65
CA VAL A 14 8.20 13.88 6.40
C VAL A 14 7.40 13.92 7.70
N LYS A 15 6.22 14.54 7.66
CA LYS A 15 5.29 14.64 8.79
C LYS A 15 4.12 13.67 8.69
N TYR A 16 3.75 13.29 7.46
CA TYR A 16 2.59 12.44 7.19
C TYR A 16 2.90 11.43 6.12
N PHE A 17 2.33 10.23 6.27
CA PHE A 17 2.33 9.20 5.23
C PHE A 17 0.93 9.01 4.66
N MET A 18 0.82 9.04 3.35
CA MET A 18 -0.37 8.66 2.62
C MET A 18 -0.28 7.17 2.30
N ILE A 19 -0.82 6.33 3.18
CA ILE A 19 -0.86 4.87 3.00
C ILE A 19 -1.99 4.55 2.03
N SER A 20 -1.66 4.05 0.84
CA SER A 20 -2.57 3.95 -0.29
C SER A 20 -2.67 2.53 -0.84
N TYR A 21 -3.89 2.10 -1.17
CA TYR A 21 -4.14 0.88 -1.93
C TYR A 21 -5.03 1.18 -3.15
N THR A 22 -5.04 0.26 -4.11
CA THR A 22 -5.88 0.34 -5.31
C THR A 22 -7.12 -0.53 -5.13
N ASP A 23 -8.31 0.03 -5.38
CA ASP A 23 -9.57 -0.71 -5.34
C ASP A 23 -9.85 -1.45 -6.66
N LEU A 24 -10.97 -2.21 -6.74
CA LEU A 24 -11.33 -3.02 -7.92
C LEU A 24 -11.67 -2.18 -9.16
N PHE A 25 -11.91 -0.88 -9.00
CA PHE A 25 -12.19 0.04 -10.10
C PHE A 25 -10.96 0.86 -10.54
N GLY A 26 -9.77 0.54 -9.98
CA GLY A 26 -8.54 1.29 -10.25
C GLY A 26 -8.41 2.59 -9.44
N GLY A 27 -9.35 2.87 -8.55
CA GLY A 27 -9.32 4.04 -7.67
C GLY A 27 -8.24 3.92 -6.59
N GLN A 28 -7.49 4.99 -6.37
CA GLN A 28 -6.54 5.07 -5.25
C GLN A 28 -7.28 5.49 -3.98
N ARG A 29 -7.21 4.65 -2.97
CA ARG A 29 -7.75 4.90 -1.63
C ARG A 29 -6.59 5.12 -0.68
N ALA A 30 -6.69 6.10 0.21
CA ALA A 30 -5.60 6.38 1.12
C ALA A 30 -6.09 6.84 2.49
N LYS A 31 -5.24 6.60 3.50
CA LYS A 31 -5.29 7.25 4.81
C LYS A 31 -4.04 8.09 4.99
N LEU A 32 -4.23 9.29 5.50
CA LEU A 32 -3.12 10.14 5.93
C LEU A 32 -2.81 9.83 7.40
N VAL A 33 -1.60 9.32 7.64
CA VAL A 33 -1.13 8.88 8.95
C VAL A 33 0.02 9.78 9.42
N PRO A 34 0.00 10.31 10.64
CA PRO A 34 1.12 11.09 11.15
C PRO A 34 2.37 10.23 11.36
N THR A 35 3.55 10.81 11.16
CA THR A 35 4.83 10.10 11.29
C THR A 35 5.02 9.44 12.66
N GLN A 36 4.41 9.98 13.71
CA GLN A 36 4.49 9.39 15.05
C GLN A 36 3.89 7.98 15.15
N ALA A 37 2.94 7.65 14.27
CA ALA A 37 2.31 6.33 14.24
C ALA A 37 2.90 5.39 13.17
N ILE A 38 3.87 5.85 12.38
CA ILE A 38 4.29 5.10 11.19
C ILE A 38 5.04 3.81 11.51
N ALA A 39 5.74 3.74 12.64
CA ALA A 39 6.43 2.52 13.05
C ALA A 39 5.43 1.37 13.27
N ASP A 40 4.36 1.62 14.03
CA ASP A 40 3.30 0.63 14.26
C ASP A 40 2.54 0.35 12.96
N MET A 41 2.21 1.38 12.18
CA MET A 41 1.49 1.23 10.91
C MET A 41 2.29 0.47 9.84
N GLN A 42 3.61 0.52 9.87
CA GLN A 42 4.45 -0.24 8.94
C GLN A 42 4.26 -1.75 9.11
N ASP A 43 4.06 -2.21 10.34
CA ASP A 43 3.92 -3.62 10.67
C ASP A 43 2.45 -4.06 10.71
N GLU A 44 1.58 -3.25 11.33
CA GLU A 44 0.18 -3.59 11.55
C GLU A 44 -0.73 -3.17 10.39
N GLY A 45 -0.38 -2.10 9.69
CA GLY A 45 -1.19 -1.51 8.63
C GLY A 45 -2.19 -0.47 9.12
N ALA A 46 -2.71 0.32 8.19
CA ALA A 46 -3.78 1.29 8.43
C ALA A 46 -5.14 0.63 8.22
N GLY A 47 -6.05 0.70 9.22
CA GLY A 47 -7.37 0.09 9.18
C GLY A 47 -8.36 0.83 8.28
N PHE A 48 -9.14 0.07 7.53
CA PHE A 48 -10.27 0.55 6.72
C PHE A 48 -11.47 -0.35 6.98
N ALA A 49 -12.67 0.22 7.11
CA ALA A 49 -13.90 -0.56 7.20
C ALA A 49 -14.05 -1.43 5.95
N GLY A 50 -14.11 -2.76 6.12
CA GLY A 50 -14.06 -3.72 5.00
C GLY A 50 -15.03 -3.39 3.88
N PHE A 51 -16.31 -3.14 4.20
CA PHE A 51 -17.35 -2.83 3.21
C PHE A 51 -17.12 -1.52 2.44
N ALA A 52 -16.34 -0.59 2.98
CA ALA A 52 -16.04 0.71 2.34
C ALA A 52 -14.78 0.69 1.48
N THR A 53 -14.10 -0.46 1.38
CA THR A 53 -12.82 -0.58 0.66
C THR A 53 -12.97 -0.70 -0.86
N TRP A 54 -14.16 -0.99 -1.38
CA TRP A 54 -14.41 -1.32 -2.79
C TRP A 54 -13.61 -2.53 -3.27
N LEU A 55 -13.48 -3.53 -2.38
CA LEU A 55 -12.84 -4.82 -2.63
C LEU A 55 -13.84 -5.98 -2.53
N ASP A 56 -15.13 -5.70 -2.80
CA ASP A 56 -16.23 -6.69 -2.77
C ASP A 56 -16.47 -7.31 -1.38
N PHE A 57 -16.42 -6.47 -0.35
CA PHE A 57 -16.77 -6.84 1.01
C PHE A 57 -18.14 -6.31 1.43
N THR A 58 -18.77 -7.01 2.34
CA THR A 58 -20.06 -6.64 2.95
C THR A 58 -19.85 -6.13 4.39
N PRO A 59 -20.87 -5.51 5.01
CA PRO A 59 -20.80 -5.11 6.42
C PRO A 59 -20.52 -6.24 7.42
N ALA A 60 -20.68 -7.51 7.01
CA ALA A 60 -20.35 -8.67 7.83
C ALA A 60 -18.85 -8.99 7.90
N HIS A 61 -18.06 -8.41 7.00
CA HIS A 61 -16.61 -8.59 7.00
C HIS A 61 -15.92 -7.64 8.00
N PRO A 62 -14.82 -8.08 8.61
CA PRO A 62 -14.03 -7.23 9.50
C PRO A 62 -13.30 -6.11 8.74
N ASP A 63 -12.57 -5.29 9.50
CA ASP A 63 -11.72 -4.25 8.93
C ASP A 63 -10.60 -4.86 8.08
N MET A 64 -10.30 -4.19 6.98
CA MET A 64 -9.15 -4.45 6.13
C MET A 64 -7.97 -3.57 6.57
N LEU A 65 -6.79 -4.15 6.64
CA LEU A 65 -5.55 -3.46 6.97
C LEU A 65 -4.77 -3.20 5.68
N ALA A 66 -4.43 -1.95 5.43
CA ALA A 66 -3.51 -1.54 4.37
C ALA A 66 -2.08 -1.52 4.93
N VAL A 67 -1.34 -2.60 4.71
CA VAL A 67 0.04 -2.77 5.20
C VAL A 67 1.00 -2.15 4.20
N PRO A 68 1.75 -1.09 4.58
CA PRO A 68 2.66 -0.40 3.68
C PRO A 68 3.74 -1.33 3.11
N ASP A 69 4.11 -1.09 1.84
CA ASP A 69 5.35 -1.61 1.28
C ASP A 69 6.42 -0.52 1.35
N PRO A 70 7.36 -0.59 2.29
CA PRO A 70 8.34 0.48 2.50
C PRO A 70 9.24 0.75 1.29
N ASN A 71 9.38 -0.23 0.38
CA ASN A 71 10.20 -0.07 -0.82
C ASN A 71 9.53 0.84 -1.86
N SER A 72 8.21 1.06 -1.74
CA SER A 72 7.43 1.92 -2.64
C SER A 72 7.40 3.39 -2.21
N VAL A 73 7.99 3.75 -1.06
CA VAL A 73 7.87 5.10 -0.50
C VAL A 73 8.45 6.17 -1.41
N ILE A 74 7.66 7.23 -1.63
CA ILE A 74 7.99 8.42 -2.42
C ILE A 74 7.62 9.66 -1.62
N GLN A 75 8.58 10.57 -1.39
CA GLN A 75 8.27 11.91 -0.89
C GLN A 75 7.59 12.71 -2.00
N LEU A 76 6.44 13.32 -1.72
CA LEU A 76 5.70 14.08 -2.74
C LEU A 76 6.48 15.35 -3.13
N PRO A 77 6.86 15.53 -4.42
CA PRO A 77 7.65 16.68 -4.83
C PRO A 77 6.92 18.02 -4.65
N TRP A 78 5.60 18.05 -4.72
CA TRP A 78 4.78 19.26 -4.53
C TRP A 78 4.35 19.48 -3.06
N LYS A 79 4.59 18.51 -2.17
CA LYS A 79 4.25 18.58 -0.75
C LYS A 79 5.25 17.76 0.07
N SER A 80 6.43 18.30 0.27
CA SER A 80 7.58 17.59 0.86
C SER A 80 7.35 17.08 2.30
N GLU A 81 6.36 17.60 3.01
CA GLU A 81 5.98 17.10 4.33
C GLU A 81 5.15 15.81 4.28
N VAL A 82 4.75 15.35 3.08
CA VAL A 82 3.97 14.13 2.87
C VAL A 82 4.78 13.14 2.03
N ALA A 83 4.80 11.88 2.45
CA ALA A 83 5.24 10.76 1.64
C ALA A 83 4.06 9.87 1.28
N TRP A 84 4.03 9.40 0.04
CA TRP A 84 3.10 8.37 -0.42
C TRP A 84 3.77 7.00 -0.31
N VAL A 85 2.99 5.99 0.07
CA VAL A 85 3.44 4.60 0.12
C VAL A 85 2.31 3.66 -0.32
N ALA A 86 2.63 2.73 -1.23
CA ALA A 86 1.69 1.70 -1.64
C ALA A 86 1.53 0.66 -0.52
N ALA A 87 0.32 0.12 -0.39
CA ALA A 87 0.01 -0.87 0.63
C ALA A 87 -0.58 -2.15 0.04
N ASN A 88 -0.28 -3.26 0.69
CA ASN A 88 -0.92 -4.56 0.47
C ASN A 88 -2.15 -4.67 1.36
N CYS A 89 -3.25 -5.18 0.82
CA CYS A 89 -4.49 -5.36 1.57
C CYS A 89 -4.46 -6.70 2.33
N VAL A 90 -4.68 -6.62 3.64
CA VAL A 90 -4.67 -7.78 4.55
C VAL A 90 -5.97 -7.78 5.37
N MET A 91 -6.58 -8.93 5.55
CA MET A 91 -7.74 -9.13 6.42
C MET A 91 -7.54 -10.41 7.21
N GLU A 92 -7.72 -10.35 8.53
CA GLU A 92 -7.50 -11.49 9.44
C GLU A 92 -6.16 -12.21 9.23
N GLY A 93 -5.09 -11.44 9.02
CA GLY A 93 -3.73 -11.94 8.83
C GLY A 93 -3.46 -12.58 7.45
N LYS A 94 -4.40 -12.49 6.50
CA LYS A 94 -4.26 -13.04 5.15
C LYS A 94 -4.34 -11.95 4.09
N TYR A 95 -3.59 -12.10 3.01
CA TYR A 95 -3.72 -11.22 1.87
C TYR A 95 -5.12 -11.32 1.26
N VAL A 96 -5.75 -10.18 1.03
CA VAL A 96 -7.03 -10.09 0.31
C VAL A 96 -6.82 -10.54 -1.13
N ALA A 97 -7.39 -11.68 -1.50
CA ALA A 97 -7.07 -12.37 -2.75
C ALA A 97 -7.43 -11.56 -4.01
N GLN A 98 -8.52 -10.78 -3.95
CA GLN A 98 -9.02 -9.97 -5.05
C GLN A 98 -8.40 -8.56 -5.13
N ALA A 99 -7.67 -8.11 -4.11
CA ALA A 99 -7.04 -6.79 -4.14
C ALA A 99 -6.03 -6.68 -5.30
N PRO A 100 -6.14 -5.66 -6.18
CA PRO A 100 -5.35 -5.58 -7.42
C PRO A 100 -3.84 -5.71 -7.21
N ARG A 101 -3.29 -5.02 -6.21
CA ARG A 101 -1.85 -5.11 -5.90
C ARG A 101 -1.44 -6.51 -5.43
N ASN A 102 -2.30 -7.19 -4.65
CA ASN A 102 -2.02 -8.56 -4.18
C ASN A 102 -2.08 -9.57 -5.34
N VAL A 103 -3.01 -9.38 -6.29
CA VAL A 103 -3.08 -10.18 -7.53
C VAL A 103 -1.80 -10.02 -8.34
N LEU A 104 -1.39 -8.77 -8.60
CA LEU A 104 -0.18 -8.47 -9.36
C LEU A 104 1.06 -9.08 -8.69
N ARG A 105 1.20 -8.92 -7.37
CA ARG A 105 2.33 -9.48 -6.63
C ARG A 105 2.40 -11.00 -6.75
N ARG A 106 1.27 -11.69 -6.57
CA ARG A 106 1.19 -13.15 -6.73
C ARG A 106 1.62 -13.61 -8.13
N LEU A 107 1.23 -12.88 -9.17
CA LEU A 107 1.61 -13.20 -10.54
C LEU A 107 3.09 -12.91 -10.83
N ILE A 108 3.65 -11.85 -10.25
CA ILE A 108 5.08 -11.56 -10.33
C ILE A 108 5.90 -12.67 -9.66
N ASP A 109 5.48 -13.10 -8.46
CA ASP A 109 6.15 -14.17 -7.72
C ASP A 109 6.09 -15.50 -8.49
N GLN A 110 4.95 -15.82 -9.11
CA GLN A 110 4.78 -16.99 -9.95
C GLN A 110 5.69 -16.93 -11.20
N ALA A 111 5.71 -15.81 -11.90
CA ALA A 111 6.58 -15.61 -13.05
C ALA A 111 8.08 -15.76 -12.68
N ALA A 112 8.46 -15.20 -11.53
CA ALA A 112 9.82 -15.31 -11.03
C ALA A 112 10.20 -16.76 -10.70
N ALA A 113 9.27 -17.57 -10.15
CA ALA A 113 9.48 -19.00 -9.91
C ALA A 113 9.71 -19.78 -11.22
N ASP A 114 9.11 -19.34 -12.33
CA ASP A 114 9.31 -19.89 -13.66
C ASP A 114 10.54 -19.29 -14.39
N GLY A 115 11.37 -18.50 -13.69
CA GLY A 115 12.58 -17.87 -14.25
C GLY A 115 12.31 -16.64 -15.13
N MET A 116 11.07 -16.11 -15.11
CA MET A 116 10.69 -14.94 -15.89
C MET A 116 10.74 -13.66 -15.05
N HIS A 117 11.30 -12.60 -15.62
CA HIS A 117 11.29 -11.26 -15.02
C HIS A 117 10.46 -10.31 -15.88
N VAL A 118 9.29 -9.92 -15.36
CA VAL A 118 8.37 -9.02 -16.06
C VAL A 118 8.78 -7.56 -15.83
N LYS A 119 8.85 -6.78 -16.91
CA LYS A 119 9.03 -5.33 -16.88
C LYS A 119 7.92 -4.70 -17.71
N THR A 120 7.35 -3.62 -17.18
CA THR A 120 6.31 -2.84 -17.87
C THR A 120 6.72 -1.38 -17.95
N GLY A 121 6.33 -0.71 -19.02
CA GLY A 121 6.33 0.75 -19.13
C GLY A 121 4.89 1.23 -19.07
N ILE A 122 4.62 2.28 -18.29
CA ILE A 122 3.29 2.86 -18.17
C ILE A 122 3.31 4.19 -18.92
N GLU A 123 2.40 4.34 -19.87
CA GLU A 123 2.19 5.58 -20.62
C GLU A 123 0.84 6.17 -20.21
N ALA A 124 0.84 7.43 -19.77
CA ALA A 124 -0.40 8.15 -19.51
C ALA A 124 -0.92 8.73 -20.84
N GLU A 125 -2.14 8.36 -21.20
CA GLU A 125 -2.81 8.83 -22.41
C GLU A 125 -4.10 9.59 -22.03
N PHE A 126 -4.32 10.77 -22.61
CA PHE A 126 -5.47 11.64 -22.32
C PHE A 126 -5.94 12.44 -23.55
#